data_0b98c8b100b2649388d7cfd3decb2f3a
#
_entry.id   0b98c8b100b2649388d7cfd3decb2f3a
#
_cell.length_a   1.000
_cell.length_b   1.000
_cell.length_c   1.000
_cell.angle_alpha   90.00
_cell.angle_beta   90.00
_cell.angle_gamma   90.00
#
_symmetry.space_group_name_H-M   'P 1'
#
loop_
_entity.id
_entity.type
_entity.pdbx_description
1 polymer ?
#
loop_
_entity_poly.entity_id
_entity_poly.type
_entity_poly.pdbx_seq_one_letter_code
_entity_poly.pdbx_strand_id
1 'polypeptide(L)'
;MIFDSFPFDAVIFDLDGTLVATESYWVPAARVGARRAFEELGLVREVPTRDEWMSLVGLPLSEGFDMLFADLEPSARTLVKQYCEEEEHFRLKAGEAALLPGVEEALAELRGRGVRLGIASNCAGDYLAAMLENLSLGEYVEEARCLDSPNIHDKAGMVEDLLWTFGTRSAVMVGDRAGDREAAHANGLPHVHLESGFAPAGEEIGAEASIADFGELMPRLEARQLWIAETLDTLALPPAGRPRSLGITGKSGAGKTLFARDLGRLVRGTGEAVAVVSLDDFERRDSPARTGRTEELGPLEHLDRAFDVDTLREEVLEPHARGDEVTLDRPHPTRPGERLVTRVPAGSLLVLEGLFLAHPRLRSCLDRLLHLEVPDDLCLTRIAGRDLTLAGPEAVERVRARFLPAQRAFEQLYPPVDRADLVLQAANPMGPETLGT
;
A
#
# COMPACT_ATOMS: atom_id res chain seq x y z
N MET A 1 11.46 -17.79 14.73
CA MET A 1 12.59 -16.99 14.17
C MET A 1 12.44 -15.57 14.71
N ILE A 2 13.49 -14.96 15.28
CA ILE A 2 13.45 -13.57 15.76
C ILE A 2 14.08 -12.73 14.65
N PHE A 3 13.34 -11.77 14.14
CA PHE A 3 13.82 -10.83 13.11
C PHE A 3 14.16 -9.49 13.79
N ASP A 4 15.38 -9.01 13.56
CA ASP A 4 15.79 -7.66 14.02
C ASP A 4 15.35 -6.55 13.06
N SER A 5 14.93 -6.89 11.83
CA SER A 5 14.51 -5.93 10.80
C SER A 5 13.01 -5.63 10.91
N PHE A 6 12.66 -4.36 10.77
CA PHE A 6 11.27 -3.91 10.76
C PHE A 6 10.51 -4.40 9.50
N PRO A 7 9.19 -4.67 9.56
CA PRO A 7 8.45 -5.26 8.43
C PRO A 7 8.28 -4.35 7.22
N PHE A 8 8.49 -3.05 7.35
CA PHE A 8 8.38 -2.09 6.26
C PHE A 8 9.65 -1.25 6.11
N ASP A 9 10.00 -0.90 4.87
CA ASP A 9 11.10 0.04 4.58
C ASP A 9 10.67 1.49 4.77
N ALA A 10 9.37 1.78 4.58
CA ALA A 10 8.83 3.11 4.70
C ALA A 10 7.44 3.12 5.34
N VAL A 11 7.11 4.23 6.00
CA VAL A 11 5.76 4.57 6.43
C VAL A 11 5.41 5.94 5.84
N ILE A 12 4.27 6.02 5.17
CA ILE A 12 3.76 7.24 4.58
C ILE A 12 2.54 7.66 5.42
N PHE A 13 2.54 8.90 5.87
CA PHE A 13 1.47 9.45 6.69
C PHE A 13 0.65 10.48 5.92
N ASP A 14 -0.64 10.53 6.17
CA ASP A 14 -1.38 11.77 5.98
C ASP A 14 -0.98 12.79 7.05
N LEU A 15 -1.37 14.05 6.88
CA LEU A 15 -1.01 15.15 7.79
C LEU A 15 -2.18 15.51 8.71
N ASP A 16 -3.26 16.02 8.13
CA ASP A 16 -4.39 16.61 8.83
C ASP A 16 -5.33 15.55 9.39
N GLY A 17 -5.50 15.48 10.70
CA GLY A 17 -6.27 14.40 11.34
C GLY A 17 -5.48 13.14 11.57
N THR A 18 -4.26 13.06 11.04
CA THR A 18 -3.36 11.92 11.24
C THR A 18 -2.16 12.29 12.11
N LEU A 19 -1.30 13.20 11.67
CA LEU A 19 -0.17 13.69 12.48
C LEU A 19 -0.55 14.91 13.30
N VAL A 20 -1.43 15.75 12.78
CA VAL A 20 -1.76 17.08 13.30
C VAL A 20 -3.17 17.12 13.88
N ALA A 21 -3.30 17.73 15.07
CA ALA A 21 -4.58 17.99 15.73
C ALA A 21 -5.27 19.22 15.08
N THR A 22 -5.59 19.10 13.78
CA THR A 22 -6.07 20.19 12.92
C THR A 22 -7.30 20.90 13.47
N GLU A 23 -8.20 20.17 14.12
CA GLU A 23 -9.41 20.76 14.73
C GLU A 23 -9.11 21.92 15.65
N SER A 24 -8.02 21.86 16.43
CA SER A 24 -7.71 22.78 17.50
C SER A 24 -7.52 24.23 17.03
N TYR A 25 -6.98 24.43 15.85
CA TYR A 25 -6.74 25.76 15.25
C TYR A 25 -7.64 26.03 14.04
N TRP A 26 -7.97 24.99 13.23
CA TRP A 26 -8.76 25.12 12.01
C TRP A 26 -10.20 25.59 12.29
N VAL A 27 -10.93 24.92 13.16
CA VAL A 27 -12.34 25.29 13.44
C VAL A 27 -12.46 26.71 13.98
N PRO A 28 -11.63 27.16 14.94
CA PRO A 28 -11.61 28.58 15.35
C PRO A 28 -11.28 29.53 14.20
N ALA A 29 -10.28 29.21 13.37
CA ALA A 29 -9.89 30.05 12.22
C ALA A 29 -11.04 30.16 11.20
N ALA A 30 -11.59 29.02 10.76
CA ALA A 30 -12.66 28.97 9.78
C ALA A 30 -13.92 29.72 10.24
N ARG A 31 -14.27 29.63 11.53
CA ARG A 31 -15.41 30.37 12.10
C ARG A 31 -15.19 31.87 12.11
N VAL A 32 -13.99 32.35 12.40
CA VAL A 32 -13.66 33.78 12.35
C VAL A 32 -13.64 34.27 10.91
N GLY A 33 -12.95 33.56 10.02
CA GLY A 33 -12.84 33.91 8.60
C GLY A 33 -14.21 33.94 7.91
N ALA A 34 -15.04 32.92 8.10
CA ALA A 34 -16.38 32.90 7.52
C ALA A 34 -17.25 34.05 8.03
N ARG A 35 -17.19 34.37 9.32
CA ARG A 35 -17.94 35.53 9.88
C ARG A 35 -17.52 36.83 9.24
N ARG A 36 -16.21 37.07 9.13
CA ARG A 36 -15.67 38.28 8.46
C ARG A 36 -16.16 38.35 7.00
N ALA A 37 -16.10 37.25 6.28
CA ALA A 37 -16.57 37.22 4.89
C ALA A 37 -18.07 37.48 4.78
N PHE A 38 -18.89 36.90 5.63
CA PHE A 38 -20.35 37.15 5.64
C PHE A 38 -20.69 38.56 5.97
N GLU A 39 -20.00 39.19 6.90
CA GLU A 39 -20.17 40.61 7.22
C GLU A 39 -19.84 41.49 6.01
N GLU A 40 -18.74 41.27 5.32
CA GLU A 40 -18.35 42.02 4.12
C GLU A 40 -19.32 41.80 2.95
N LEU A 41 -19.83 40.59 2.77
CA LEU A 41 -20.82 40.26 1.74
C LEU A 41 -22.25 40.72 2.09
N GLY A 42 -22.48 41.22 3.31
CA GLY A 42 -23.81 41.60 3.81
C GLY A 42 -24.74 40.42 3.98
N LEU A 43 -24.20 39.20 4.18
CA LEU A 43 -24.95 37.96 4.35
C LEU A 43 -25.37 37.79 5.82
N VAL A 44 -26.65 37.52 6.02
CA VAL A 44 -27.21 37.17 7.33
C VAL A 44 -27.41 35.67 7.35
N ARG A 45 -26.36 34.95 7.76
CA ARG A 45 -26.41 33.47 7.90
C ARG A 45 -25.54 33.02 9.09
N GLU A 46 -25.84 31.84 9.58
CA GLU A 46 -25.01 31.21 10.61
C GLU A 46 -23.71 30.68 10.01
N VAL A 47 -22.63 30.74 10.77
CA VAL A 47 -21.38 30.07 10.39
C VAL A 47 -21.54 28.57 10.54
N PRO A 48 -20.93 27.76 9.68
CA PRO A 48 -20.99 26.31 9.76
C PRO A 48 -20.63 25.79 11.16
N THR A 49 -21.25 24.69 11.52
CA THR A 49 -20.98 23.97 12.75
C THR A 49 -19.57 23.36 12.77
N ARG A 50 -19.14 22.89 13.93
CA ARG A 50 -17.88 22.16 14.05
C ARG A 50 -17.82 20.96 13.09
N ASP A 51 -18.86 20.16 13.06
CA ASP A 51 -18.87 18.93 12.27
C ASP A 51 -18.88 19.20 10.76
N GLU A 52 -19.54 20.28 10.33
CA GLU A 52 -19.48 20.74 8.93
C GLU A 52 -18.07 21.19 8.57
N TRP A 53 -17.36 21.96 9.40
CA TRP A 53 -15.98 22.32 9.16
C TRP A 53 -15.03 21.12 9.16
N MET A 54 -15.22 20.19 10.08
CA MET A 54 -14.37 18.99 10.16
C MET A 54 -14.59 18.03 9.00
N SER A 55 -15.76 18.03 8.37
CA SER A 55 -16.00 17.23 7.17
C SER A 55 -15.11 17.62 5.97
N LEU A 56 -14.55 18.83 5.98
CA LEU A 56 -13.65 19.30 4.91
C LEU A 56 -12.20 18.83 5.08
N VAL A 57 -11.80 18.49 6.31
CA VAL A 57 -10.43 18.09 6.60
C VAL A 57 -10.08 16.81 5.82
N GLY A 58 -8.92 16.80 5.14
CA GLY A 58 -8.50 15.72 4.26
C GLY A 58 -8.96 15.83 2.80
N LEU A 59 -9.89 16.76 2.49
CA LEU A 59 -10.25 17.10 1.11
C LEU A 59 -9.36 18.23 0.57
N PRO A 60 -9.23 18.34 -0.76
CA PRO A 60 -8.70 19.57 -1.37
C PRO A 60 -9.55 20.77 -0.93
N LEU A 61 -8.91 21.79 -0.38
CA LEU A 61 -9.62 22.90 0.28
C LEU A 61 -10.69 23.56 -0.61
N SER A 62 -10.37 23.76 -1.89
CA SER A 62 -11.33 24.37 -2.85
C SER A 62 -12.58 23.49 -3.04
N GLU A 63 -12.41 22.18 -3.12
CA GLU A 63 -13.51 21.22 -3.25
C GLU A 63 -14.40 21.25 -1.98
N GLY A 64 -13.79 21.22 -0.81
CA GLY A 64 -14.52 21.32 0.46
C GLY A 64 -15.36 22.60 0.54
N PHE A 65 -14.80 23.76 0.18
CA PHE A 65 -15.54 25.03 0.19
C PHE A 65 -16.65 25.06 -0.88
N ASP A 66 -16.44 24.46 -2.05
CA ASP A 66 -17.47 24.35 -3.09
C ASP A 66 -18.64 23.48 -2.62
N MET A 67 -18.37 22.43 -1.83
CA MET A 67 -19.42 21.59 -1.24
C MET A 67 -20.15 22.31 -0.10
N LEU A 68 -19.43 22.90 0.85
CA LEU A 68 -20.01 23.52 2.06
C LEU A 68 -20.82 24.78 1.75
N PHE A 69 -20.41 25.52 0.75
CA PHE A 69 -21.03 26.79 0.34
C PHE A 69 -21.63 26.74 -1.08
N ALA A 70 -22.16 25.56 -1.47
CA ALA A 70 -22.75 25.36 -2.78
C ALA A 70 -23.90 26.35 -3.11
N ASP A 71 -24.53 26.89 -2.11
CA ASP A 71 -25.58 27.90 -2.20
C ASP A 71 -25.09 29.34 -2.49
N LEU A 72 -23.76 29.59 -2.35
CA LEU A 72 -23.17 30.90 -2.62
C LEU A 72 -22.65 30.98 -4.07
N GLU A 73 -22.62 32.22 -4.56
CA GLU A 73 -21.94 32.51 -5.84
C GLU A 73 -20.43 32.23 -5.75
N PRO A 74 -19.78 31.80 -6.87
CA PRO A 74 -18.36 31.44 -6.86
C PRO A 74 -17.42 32.49 -6.26
N SER A 75 -17.68 33.79 -6.54
CA SER A 75 -16.89 34.91 -5.98
C SER A 75 -17.03 35.02 -4.45
N ALA A 76 -18.24 34.78 -3.92
CA ALA A 76 -18.48 34.77 -2.49
C ALA A 76 -17.80 33.58 -1.81
N ARG A 77 -17.84 32.39 -2.39
CA ARG A 77 -17.09 31.22 -1.90
C ARG A 77 -15.58 31.49 -1.82
N THR A 78 -15.04 32.10 -2.90
CA THR A 78 -13.63 32.49 -2.94
C THR A 78 -13.27 33.45 -1.80
N LEU A 79 -14.12 34.41 -1.49
CA LEU A 79 -13.88 35.36 -0.40
C LEU A 79 -13.95 34.66 0.97
N VAL A 80 -14.93 33.76 1.18
CA VAL A 80 -15.01 32.98 2.42
C VAL A 80 -13.76 32.15 2.61
N LYS A 81 -13.34 31.44 1.57
CA LYS A 81 -12.10 30.66 1.58
C LYS A 81 -10.90 31.51 1.96
N GLN A 82 -10.71 32.64 1.27
CA GLN A 82 -9.59 33.55 1.52
C GLN A 82 -9.51 34.00 2.97
N TYR A 83 -10.63 34.43 3.57
CA TYR A 83 -10.61 34.87 4.97
C TYR A 83 -10.37 33.72 5.93
N CYS A 84 -10.83 32.48 5.63
CA CYS A 84 -10.51 31.33 6.44
C CYS A 84 -9.01 30.99 6.37
N GLU A 85 -8.39 31.04 5.20
CA GLU A 85 -6.95 30.82 4.99
C GLU A 85 -6.11 31.92 5.71
N GLU A 86 -6.54 33.19 5.66
CA GLU A 86 -5.87 34.28 6.39
C GLU A 86 -5.85 34.04 7.91
N GLU A 87 -7.00 33.61 8.47
CA GLU A 87 -7.12 33.33 9.91
C GLU A 87 -6.35 32.08 10.31
N GLU A 88 -6.38 31.04 9.48
CA GLU A 88 -5.57 29.84 9.68
C GLU A 88 -4.08 30.20 9.73
N HIS A 89 -3.60 30.92 8.72
CA HIS A 89 -2.20 31.34 8.64
C HIS A 89 -1.78 32.19 9.85
N PHE A 90 -2.67 33.06 10.34
CA PHE A 90 -2.42 33.83 11.55
C PHE A 90 -2.22 32.93 12.77
N ARG A 91 -3.06 31.91 12.97
CA ARG A 91 -2.97 30.95 14.07
C ARG A 91 -1.74 30.07 13.99
N LEU A 92 -1.42 29.58 12.78
CA LEU A 92 -0.21 28.80 12.56
C LEU A 92 1.06 29.58 12.92
N LYS A 93 1.12 30.87 12.55
CA LYS A 93 2.22 31.75 12.95
C LYS A 93 2.26 32.02 14.47
N ALA A 94 1.12 31.95 15.14
CA ALA A 94 1.04 32.07 16.61
C ALA A 94 1.43 30.73 17.30
N GLY A 95 1.73 29.66 16.57
CA GLY A 95 2.12 28.35 17.12
C GLY A 95 0.94 27.58 17.74
N GLU A 96 -0.28 27.78 17.22
CA GLU A 96 -1.48 27.08 17.74
C GLU A 96 -1.64 25.65 17.21
N ALA A 97 -0.87 25.25 16.18
CA ALA A 97 -0.86 23.87 15.71
C ALA A 97 -0.13 22.93 16.71
N ALA A 98 -0.63 21.72 16.85
CA ALA A 98 -0.02 20.69 17.70
C ALA A 98 -0.10 19.33 17.02
N LEU A 99 0.85 18.46 17.34
CA LEU A 99 0.79 17.05 16.96
C LEU A 99 -0.30 16.32 17.76
N LEU A 100 -0.87 15.28 17.19
CA LEU A 100 -1.69 14.35 17.96
C LEU A 100 -0.84 13.61 19.00
N PRO A 101 -1.44 13.19 20.13
CA PRO A 101 -0.72 12.49 21.17
C PRO A 101 -0.04 11.21 20.64
N GLY A 102 1.23 11.01 21.02
CA GLY A 102 2.02 9.82 20.65
C GLY A 102 2.67 9.88 19.25
N VAL A 103 2.42 10.92 18.46
CA VAL A 103 3.00 11.08 17.11
C VAL A 103 4.52 11.20 17.18
N GLU A 104 5.03 12.10 18.02
CA GLU A 104 6.48 12.36 18.11
C GLU A 104 7.24 11.11 18.51
N GLU A 105 6.75 10.38 19.51
CA GLU A 105 7.34 9.13 19.97
C GLU A 105 7.34 8.06 18.89
N ALA A 106 6.23 7.91 18.14
CA ALA A 106 6.11 6.94 17.07
C ALA A 106 7.06 7.26 15.90
N LEU A 107 7.14 8.55 15.48
CA LEU A 107 8.05 8.97 14.41
C LEU A 107 9.52 8.76 14.80
N ALA A 108 9.88 9.11 16.04
CA ALA A 108 11.22 8.91 16.58
C ALA A 108 11.61 7.42 16.60
N GLU A 109 10.70 6.56 17.05
CA GLU A 109 10.92 5.11 17.11
C GLU A 109 11.08 4.50 15.71
N LEU A 110 10.19 4.82 14.76
CA LEU A 110 10.28 4.37 13.37
C LEU A 110 11.61 4.78 12.74
N ARG A 111 12.00 6.04 12.91
CA ARG A 111 13.28 6.55 12.40
C ARG A 111 14.47 5.84 13.07
N GLY A 112 14.41 5.63 14.38
CA GLY A 112 15.43 4.88 15.12
C GLY A 112 15.63 3.45 14.62
N ARG A 113 14.61 2.85 14.01
CA ARG A 113 14.64 1.54 13.37
C ARG A 113 15.07 1.59 11.89
N GLY A 114 15.43 2.77 11.39
CA GLY A 114 15.87 2.96 10.00
C GLY A 114 14.72 2.94 8.98
N VAL A 115 13.47 3.13 9.43
CA VAL A 115 12.31 3.25 8.54
C VAL A 115 12.26 4.64 7.93
N ARG A 116 12.05 4.74 6.63
CA ARG A 116 11.91 6.00 5.91
C ARG A 116 10.51 6.57 6.12
N LEU A 117 10.41 7.86 6.42
CA LEU A 117 9.14 8.49 6.74
C LEU A 117 8.79 9.53 5.67
N GLY A 118 7.56 9.45 5.17
CA GLY A 118 7.01 10.37 4.17
C GLY A 118 5.67 10.95 4.60
N ILE A 119 5.32 12.11 4.04
CA ILE A 119 3.99 12.72 4.16
C ILE A 119 3.37 12.84 2.77
N ALA A 120 2.08 12.47 2.65
CA ALA A 120 1.25 12.69 1.48
C ALA A 120 -0.06 13.38 1.91
N SER A 121 -0.22 14.67 1.66
CA SER A 121 -1.37 15.44 2.12
C SER A 121 -2.02 16.26 1.00
N ASN A 122 -3.35 16.35 1.00
CA ASN A 122 -4.14 17.16 0.06
C ASN A 122 -4.10 18.69 0.37
N CYS A 123 -3.11 19.14 1.11
CA CYS A 123 -2.92 20.54 1.47
C CYS A 123 -2.15 21.35 0.40
N ALA A 124 -2.08 22.66 0.60
CA ALA A 124 -1.24 23.56 -0.18
C ALA A 124 0.23 23.50 0.28
N GLY A 125 1.16 23.91 -0.62
CA GLY A 125 2.59 23.82 -0.35
C GLY A 125 3.10 24.72 0.76
N ASP A 126 2.57 25.93 0.89
CA ASP A 126 2.91 26.87 1.95
C ASP A 126 2.41 26.39 3.33
N TYR A 127 1.23 25.76 3.36
CA TYR A 127 0.71 25.13 4.57
C TYR A 127 1.60 23.95 5.00
N LEU A 128 1.93 23.05 4.07
CA LEU A 128 2.82 21.92 4.34
C LEU A 128 4.17 22.39 4.89
N ALA A 129 4.77 23.39 4.25
CA ALA A 129 6.04 23.97 4.71
C ALA A 129 5.94 24.54 6.13
N ALA A 130 4.86 25.28 6.44
CA ALA A 130 4.62 25.81 7.77
C ALA A 130 4.45 24.70 8.83
N MET A 131 3.75 23.60 8.50
CA MET A 131 3.60 22.46 9.41
C MET A 131 4.91 21.73 9.67
N LEU A 132 5.71 21.49 8.61
CA LEU A 132 7.02 20.85 8.75
C LEU A 132 7.96 21.66 9.66
N GLU A 133 7.92 22.99 9.57
CA GLU A 133 8.75 23.89 10.38
C GLU A 133 8.20 24.03 11.81
N ASN A 134 6.93 24.42 11.97
CA ASN A 134 6.35 24.76 13.27
C ASN A 134 6.25 23.56 14.23
N LEU A 135 6.04 22.35 13.68
CA LEU A 135 5.91 21.12 14.45
C LEU A 135 7.18 20.26 14.46
N SER A 136 8.28 20.81 13.93
CA SER A 136 9.57 20.10 13.80
C SER A 136 9.47 18.74 13.09
N LEU A 137 8.44 18.54 12.25
CA LEU A 137 8.24 17.29 11.51
C LEU A 137 9.40 17.02 10.54
N GLY A 138 10.08 18.06 10.04
CA GLY A 138 11.27 17.92 9.20
C GLY A 138 12.46 17.24 9.90
N GLU A 139 12.43 17.07 11.22
CA GLU A 139 13.44 16.29 11.93
C GLU A 139 13.23 14.78 11.78
N TYR A 140 12.01 14.34 11.48
CA TYR A 140 11.63 12.94 11.36
C TYR A 140 11.38 12.52 9.92
N VAL A 141 10.69 13.37 9.16
CA VAL A 141 10.20 13.07 7.80
C VAL A 141 11.29 13.40 6.78
N GLU A 142 11.60 12.44 5.90
CA GLU A 142 12.60 12.62 4.85
C GLU A 142 12.05 13.37 3.65
N GLU A 143 10.79 13.11 3.29
CA GLU A 143 10.15 13.65 2.10
C GLU A 143 8.66 13.92 2.36
N ALA A 144 8.14 14.99 1.78
CA ALA A 144 6.73 15.34 1.87
C ALA A 144 6.19 15.76 0.50
N ARG A 145 4.94 15.38 0.21
CA ARG A 145 4.24 15.71 -1.03
C ARG A 145 2.87 16.29 -0.72
N CYS A 146 2.45 17.27 -1.54
CA CYS A 146 1.15 17.91 -1.48
C CYS A 146 0.62 18.17 -2.90
N LEU A 147 -0.56 18.79 -3.02
CA LEU A 147 -1.16 19.10 -4.33
C LEU A 147 -0.32 20.07 -5.18
N ASP A 148 0.50 20.91 -4.57
CA ASP A 148 1.40 21.82 -5.28
C ASP A 148 2.75 21.17 -5.67
N SER A 149 2.97 19.90 -5.34
CA SER A 149 4.18 19.19 -5.74
C SER A 149 4.25 18.99 -7.25
N PRO A 150 5.42 19.15 -7.89
CA PRO A 150 5.54 19.07 -9.35
C PRO A 150 5.07 17.72 -9.92
N ASN A 151 4.27 17.77 -10.99
CA ASN A 151 3.72 16.61 -11.70
C ASN A 151 2.84 15.68 -10.86
N ILE A 152 2.31 16.16 -9.75
CA ILE A 152 1.39 15.43 -8.88
C ILE A 152 -0.01 16.02 -9.05
N HIS A 153 -1.02 15.15 -9.14
CA HIS A 153 -2.40 15.54 -9.38
C HIS A 153 -3.37 15.06 -8.30
N ASP A 154 -2.97 14.05 -7.54
CA ASP A 154 -3.76 13.43 -6.49
C ASP A 154 -2.88 12.77 -5.43
N LYS A 155 -3.49 12.30 -4.35
CA LYS A 155 -2.78 11.63 -3.24
C LYS A 155 -2.14 10.31 -3.69
N ALA A 156 -2.71 9.59 -4.65
CA ALA A 156 -2.12 8.36 -5.17
C ALA A 156 -0.78 8.64 -5.89
N GLY A 157 -0.72 9.72 -6.67
CA GLY A 157 0.53 10.20 -7.28
C GLY A 157 1.57 10.66 -6.26
N MET A 158 1.14 11.26 -5.13
CA MET A 158 2.05 11.61 -4.03
C MET A 158 2.72 10.36 -3.44
N VAL A 159 1.91 9.33 -3.17
CA VAL A 159 2.40 8.05 -2.64
C VAL A 159 3.34 7.37 -3.63
N GLU A 160 3.01 7.36 -4.92
CA GLU A 160 3.87 6.79 -5.98
C GLU A 160 5.23 7.49 -6.05
N ASP A 161 5.25 8.83 -6.02
CA ASP A 161 6.49 9.62 -6.06
C ASP A 161 7.35 9.40 -4.81
N LEU A 162 6.73 9.32 -3.63
CA LEU A 162 7.43 8.96 -2.38
C LEU A 162 8.07 7.57 -2.47
N LEU A 163 7.34 6.57 -2.95
CA LEU A 163 7.87 5.22 -3.14
C LEU A 163 9.04 5.17 -4.13
N TRP A 164 8.95 5.96 -5.20
CA TRP A 164 10.04 6.12 -6.16
C TRP A 164 11.27 6.76 -5.51
N THR A 165 11.08 7.86 -4.79
CA THR A 165 12.16 8.58 -4.08
C THR A 165 12.82 7.71 -3.01
N PHE A 166 12.01 6.92 -2.31
CA PHE A 166 12.50 5.97 -1.31
C PHE A 166 13.12 4.70 -1.92
N GLY A 167 12.93 4.44 -3.20
CA GLY A 167 13.45 3.25 -3.86
C GLY A 167 12.87 1.95 -3.31
N THR A 168 11.66 1.98 -2.76
CA THR A 168 11.00 0.81 -2.16
C THR A 168 9.54 0.70 -2.56
N ARG A 169 9.01 -0.52 -2.46
CA ARG A 169 7.58 -0.82 -2.53
C ARG A 169 7.09 -1.53 -1.25
N SER A 170 7.98 -1.70 -0.26
CA SER A 170 7.63 -2.23 1.04
C SER A 170 7.31 -1.08 1.99
N ALA A 171 6.08 -0.60 1.92
CA ALA A 171 5.59 0.52 2.70
C ALA A 171 4.16 0.28 3.20
N VAL A 172 3.75 1.08 4.15
CA VAL A 172 2.38 1.17 4.66
C VAL A 172 1.97 2.63 4.70
N MET A 173 0.69 2.90 4.42
CA MET A 173 0.10 4.23 4.60
C MET A 173 -0.70 4.27 5.91
N VAL A 174 -0.54 5.35 6.65
CA VAL A 174 -1.31 5.66 7.86
C VAL A 174 -2.10 6.93 7.60
N GLY A 175 -3.40 6.87 7.81
CA GLY A 175 -4.30 8.00 7.56
C GLY A 175 -5.66 7.81 8.21
N ASP A 176 -6.49 8.85 8.20
CA ASP A 176 -7.78 8.83 8.87
C ASP A 176 -8.99 8.88 7.91
N ARG A 177 -8.75 8.97 6.57
CA ARG A 177 -9.82 9.11 5.57
C ARG A 177 -9.80 7.98 4.54
N ALA A 178 -10.94 7.75 3.89
CA ALA A 178 -11.06 6.81 2.77
C ALA A 178 -10.09 7.14 1.62
N GLY A 179 -9.81 8.42 1.37
CA GLY A 179 -8.84 8.85 0.38
C GLY A 179 -7.41 8.36 0.63
N ASP A 180 -7.03 8.15 1.90
CA ASP A 180 -5.74 7.58 2.27
C ASP A 180 -5.66 6.12 1.89
N ARG A 181 -6.72 5.36 2.19
CA ARG A 181 -6.83 3.97 1.75
C ARG A 181 -6.82 3.85 0.22
N GLU A 182 -7.55 4.71 -0.48
CA GLU A 182 -7.59 4.70 -1.94
C GLU A 182 -6.19 4.95 -2.54
N ALA A 183 -5.47 5.92 -1.98
CA ALA A 183 -4.09 6.21 -2.38
C ALA A 183 -3.13 5.05 -2.08
N ALA A 184 -3.27 4.41 -0.91
CA ALA A 184 -2.52 3.22 -0.54
C ALA A 184 -2.79 2.07 -1.52
N HIS A 185 -4.06 1.74 -1.76
CA HIS A 185 -4.47 0.64 -2.63
C HIS A 185 -4.06 0.85 -4.08
N ALA A 186 -4.15 2.07 -4.61
CA ALA A 186 -3.66 2.42 -5.94
C ALA A 186 -2.17 2.08 -6.12
N ASN A 187 -1.40 2.14 -5.04
CA ASN A 187 0.02 1.81 -5.01
C ASN A 187 0.32 0.38 -4.52
N GLY A 188 -0.70 -0.42 -4.24
CA GLY A 188 -0.55 -1.79 -3.75
C GLY A 188 -0.01 -1.87 -2.31
N LEU A 189 -0.24 -0.83 -1.52
CA LEU A 189 0.13 -0.75 -0.11
C LEU A 189 -1.03 -1.12 0.80
N PRO A 190 -0.79 -1.64 2.02
CA PRO A 190 -1.78 -1.69 3.07
C PRO A 190 -2.02 -0.29 3.65
N HIS A 191 -3.20 -0.09 4.22
CA HIS A 191 -3.60 1.11 4.95
C HIS A 191 -3.89 0.78 6.42
N VAL A 192 -3.36 1.60 7.32
CA VAL A 192 -3.69 1.62 8.74
C VAL A 192 -4.53 2.87 9.01
N HIS A 193 -5.76 2.66 9.43
CA HIS A 193 -6.70 3.72 9.75
C HIS A 193 -6.54 4.23 11.18
N LEU A 194 -6.42 5.55 11.36
CA LEU A 194 -6.45 6.20 12.67
C LEU A 194 -7.88 6.57 13.03
N GLU A 195 -8.50 5.85 13.98
CA GLU A 195 -9.90 6.04 14.38
C GLU A 195 -10.15 7.38 15.10
N SER A 196 -9.13 7.93 15.77
CA SER A 196 -9.22 9.25 16.43
C SER A 196 -9.10 10.44 15.48
N GLY A 197 -8.98 10.18 14.16
CA GLY A 197 -8.95 11.19 13.13
C GLY A 197 -10.30 11.83 12.84
N PHE A 198 -10.43 12.42 11.65
CA PHE A 198 -11.59 13.26 11.30
C PHE A 198 -12.50 12.65 10.24
N ALA A 199 -12.49 11.33 10.10
CA ALA A 199 -13.44 10.67 9.21
C ALA A 199 -14.89 11.02 9.60
N PRO A 200 -15.72 11.53 8.66
CA PRO A 200 -17.13 11.78 8.93
C PRO A 200 -17.87 10.50 9.33
N ALA A 201 -18.87 10.64 10.17
CA ALA A 201 -19.71 9.52 10.58
C ALA A 201 -20.34 8.83 9.34
N GLY A 202 -20.06 7.54 9.19
CA GLY A 202 -20.57 6.72 8.08
C GLY A 202 -19.63 6.66 6.87
N GLU A 203 -18.46 7.28 6.90
CA GLU A 203 -17.40 7.04 5.90
C GLU A 203 -16.87 5.61 6.05
N GLU A 204 -17.02 4.79 5.01
CA GLU A 204 -16.50 3.42 5.01
C GLU A 204 -15.01 3.43 4.61
N ILE A 205 -14.14 3.26 5.59
CA ILE A 205 -12.70 3.27 5.34
C ILE A 205 -12.21 1.97 4.70
N GLY A 206 -12.60 0.81 5.26
CA GLY A 206 -12.19 -0.50 4.75
C GLY A 206 -10.67 -0.73 4.78
N ALA A 207 -10.01 -0.22 5.82
CA ALA A 207 -8.57 -0.38 6.04
C ALA A 207 -8.19 -1.82 6.37
N GLU A 208 -6.92 -2.19 6.14
CA GLU A 208 -6.36 -3.48 6.54
C GLU A 208 -6.13 -3.57 8.04
N ALA A 209 -5.99 -2.44 8.70
CA ALA A 209 -5.90 -2.35 10.16
C ALA A 209 -6.44 -1.01 10.64
N SER A 210 -6.88 -0.97 11.90
CA SER A 210 -7.22 0.26 12.62
C SER A 210 -6.40 0.37 13.90
N ILE A 211 -6.16 1.60 14.32
CA ILE A 211 -5.55 1.97 15.60
C ILE A 211 -6.38 3.08 16.23
N ALA A 212 -6.60 3.01 17.54
CA ALA A 212 -7.32 4.05 18.25
C ALA A 212 -6.48 5.33 18.40
N ASP A 213 -5.20 5.17 18.60
CA ASP A 213 -4.20 6.25 18.74
C ASP A 213 -2.80 5.79 18.33
N PHE A 214 -1.82 6.70 18.32
CA PHE A 214 -0.45 6.39 17.93
C PHE A 214 0.30 5.43 18.87
N GLY A 215 -0.17 5.25 20.11
CA GLY A 215 0.38 4.24 21.01
C GLY A 215 0.19 2.81 20.51
N GLU A 216 -0.80 2.58 19.64
CA GLU A 216 -1.06 1.28 19.02
C GLU A 216 -0.31 1.08 17.69
N LEU A 217 0.29 2.13 17.10
CA LEU A 217 0.91 2.05 15.77
C LEU A 217 2.06 1.03 15.72
N MET A 218 3.03 1.15 16.63
CA MET A 218 4.19 0.27 16.63
C MET A 218 3.80 -1.20 16.85
N PRO A 219 3.01 -1.55 17.88
CA PRO A 219 2.52 -2.92 18.05
C PRO A 219 1.79 -3.45 16.81
N ARG A 220 0.99 -2.59 16.14
CA ARG A 220 0.23 -3.00 14.95
C ARG A 220 1.12 -3.28 13.74
N LEU A 221 2.14 -2.46 13.51
CA LEU A 221 3.10 -2.69 12.43
C LEU A 221 3.96 -3.94 12.72
N GLU A 222 4.38 -4.15 13.95
CA GLU A 222 5.15 -5.33 14.38
C GLU A 222 4.33 -6.63 14.29
N ALA A 223 3.03 -6.58 14.46
CA ALA A 223 2.16 -7.75 14.32
C ALA A 223 2.33 -8.44 12.95
N ARG A 224 2.58 -7.68 11.88
CA ARG A 224 2.90 -8.24 10.56
C ARG A 224 4.20 -9.05 10.57
N GLN A 225 5.23 -8.58 11.26
CA GLN A 225 6.50 -9.29 11.40
C GLN A 225 6.32 -10.61 12.12
N LEU A 226 5.59 -10.59 13.23
CA LEU A 226 5.29 -11.79 14.02
C LEU A 226 4.48 -12.80 13.20
N TRP A 227 3.48 -12.34 12.48
CA TRP A 227 2.68 -13.19 11.60
C TRP A 227 3.51 -13.88 10.50
N ILE A 228 4.44 -13.16 9.86
CA ILE A 228 5.35 -13.75 8.86
C ILE A 228 6.31 -14.75 9.55
N ALA A 229 6.81 -14.44 10.75
CA ALA A 229 7.68 -15.32 11.51
C ALA A 229 6.98 -16.65 11.88
N GLU A 230 5.77 -16.58 12.42
CA GLU A 230 4.94 -17.73 12.74
C GLU A 230 4.60 -18.56 11.51
N THR A 231 4.33 -17.90 10.38
CA THR A 231 4.11 -18.57 9.11
C THR A 231 5.32 -19.38 8.67
N LEU A 232 6.53 -18.81 8.77
CA LEU A 232 7.78 -19.50 8.43
C LEU A 232 8.07 -20.67 9.37
N ASP A 233 7.84 -20.49 10.66
CA ASP A 233 8.03 -21.55 11.66
C ASP A 233 7.04 -22.72 11.42
N THR A 234 5.78 -22.41 11.09
CA THR A 234 4.76 -23.40 10.76
C THR A 234 5.09 -24.17 9.46
N LEU A 235 5.60 -23.47 8.44
CA LEU A 235 6.02 -24.10 7.18
C LEU A 235 7.19 -25.07 7.36
N ALA A 236 7.97 -24.96 8.43
CA ALA A 236 9.11 -25.82 8.72
C ALA A 236 10.01 -26.04 7.48
N LEU A 237 10.52 -24.94 6.93
CA LEU A 237 11.46 -25.00 5.82
C LEU A 237 12.68 -25.87 6.16
N PRO A 238 13.32 -26.52 5.17
CA PRO A 238 14.58 -27.19 5.40
C PRO A 238 15.62 -26.29 6.09
N PRO A 239 16.60 -26.83 6.82
CA PRO A 239 17.62 -26.02 7.51
C PRO A 239 18.39 -25.09 6.58
N ALA A 240 18.78 -23.92 7.07
CA ALA A 240 19.65 -22.99 6.36
C ALA A 240 21.02 -23.62 6.02
N GLY A 241 21.73 -23.02 5.07
CA GLY A 241 23.05 -23.51 4.60
C GLY A 241 22.99 -24.51 3.44
N ARG A 242 21.79 -24.80 2.93
CA ARG A 242 21.55 -25.52 1.68
C ARG A 242 20.50 -24.80 0.85
N PRO A 243 20.41 -25.06 -0.46
CA PRO A 243 19.33 -24.52 -1.31
C PRO A 243 17.97 -24.87 -0.73
N ARG A 244 17.08 -23.91 -0.67
CA ARG A 244 15.70 -24.05 -0.18
C ARG A 244 14.77 -23.23 -1.05
N SER A 245 13.57 -23.72 -1.26
CA SER A 245 12.58 -23.05 -2.11
C SER A 245 11.21 -23.00 -1.43
N LEU A 246 10.63 -21.78 -1.42
CA LEU A 246 9.28 -21.51 -0.95
C LEU A 246 8.44 -20.93 -2.07
N GLY A 247 7.35 -21.60 -2.43
CA GLY A 247 6.33 -21.02 -3.29
C GLY A 247 5.29 -20.25 -2.48
N ILE A 248 4.88 -19.09 -2.97
CA ILE A 248 3.77 -18.30 -2.41
C ILE A 248 2.72 -18.15 -3.51
N THR A 249 1.58 -18.83 -3.39
CA THR A 249 0.51 -18.81 -4.37
C THR A 249 -0.78 -18.24 -3.78
N GLY A 250 -1.72 -17.88 -4.64
CA GLY A 250 -3.01 -17.30 -4.30
C GLY A 250 -3.56 -16.50 -5.48
N LYS A 251 -4.80 -16.04 -5.38
CA LYS A 251 -5.48 -15.29 -6.44
C LYS A 251 -4.79 -13.97 -6.77
N SER A 252 -5.08 -13.39 -7.95
CA SER A 252 -4.74 -11.99 -8.22
C SER A 252 -5.36 -11.10 -7.15
N GLY A 253 -4.60 -10.13 -6.61
CA GLY A 253 -5.05 -9.28 -5.50
C GLY A 253 -4.93 -9.91 -4.11
N ALA A 254 -4.48 -11.17 -3.97
CA ALA A 254 -4.28 -11.83 -2.67
C ALA A 254 -3.09 -11.29 -1.85
N GLY A 255 -2.25 -10.40 -2.40
CA GLY A 255 -1.11 -9.83 -1.69
C GLY A 255 0.17 -10.66 -1.72
N LYS A 256 0.29 -11.64 -2.63
CA LYS A 256 1.47 -12.51 -2.79
C LYS A 256 2.78 -11.75 -2.87
N THR A 257 2.85 -10.77 -3.77
CA THR A 257 4.06 -9.97 -4.03
C THR A 257 4.48 -9.18 -2.79
N LEU A 258 3.51 -8.59 -2.08
CA LEU A 258 3.77 -7.88 -0.82
C LEU A 258 4.31 -8.84 0.24
N PHE A 259 3.64 -9.98 0.44
CA PHE A 259 4.04 -10.98 1.43
C PHE A 259 5.44 -11.55 1.13
N ALA A 260 5.72 -11.90 -0.15
CA ALA A 260 7.02 -12.41 -0.58
C ALA A 260 8.16 -11.41 -0.35
N ARG A 261 7.90 -10.14 -0.62
CA ARG A 261 8.85 -9.04 -0.44
C ARG A 261 9.20 -8.83 1.02
N ASP A 262 8.18 -8.73 1.88
CA ASP A 262 8.36 -8.52 3.32
C ASP A 262 9.04 -9.72 3.98
N LEU A 263 8.63 -10.94 3.62
CA LEU A 263 9.31 -12.15 4.03
C LEU A 263 10.78 -12.16 3.60
N GLY A 264 11.05 -11.84 2.34
CA GLY A 264 12.43 -11.80 1.83
C GLY A 264 13.28 -10.76 2.53
N ARG A 265 12.71 -9.62 2.94
CA ARG A 265 13.43 -8.61 3.73
C ARG A 265 13.71 -9.09 5.14
N LEU A 266 12.71 -9.62 5.82
CA LEU A 266 12.88 -10.15 7.18
C LEU A 266 13.95 -11.25 7.23
N VAL A 267 13.94 -12.18 6.27
CA VAL A 267 14.97 -13.23 6.18
C VAL A 267 16.36 -12.63 5.93
N ARG A 268 16.50 -11.63 5.03
CA ARG A 268 17.79 -10.94 4.83
C ARG A 268 18.30 -10.28 6.11
N GLY A 269 17.41 -9.72 6.92
CA GLY A 269 17.76 -9.14 8.23
C GLY A 269 18.40 -10.12 9.20
N THR A 270 18.19 -11.43 9.05
CA THR A 270 18.91 -12.48 9.83
C THR A 270 20.32 -12.79 9.30
N GLY A 271 20.75 -12.13 8.23
CA GLY A 271 22.02 -12.41 7.53
C GLY A 271 21.93 -13.56 6.53
N GLU A 272 20.75 -14.13 6.31
CA GLU A 272 20.55 -15.19 5.33
C GLU A 272 20.38 -14.62 3.91
N ALA A 273 21.03 -15.26 2.93
CA ALA A 273 20.84 -14.93 1.52
C ALA A 273 19.44 -15.38 1.07
N VAL A 274 18.70 -14.47 0.44
CA VAL A 274 17.38 -14.73 -0.10
C VAL A 274 17.16 -14.04 -1.44
N ALA A 275 16.57 -14.75 -2.39
CA ALA A 275 16.09 -14.21 -3.65
C ALA A 275 14.57 -14.31 -3.73
N VAL A 276 13.91 -13.23 -4.14
CA VAL A 276 12.47 -13.23 -4.45
C VAL A 276 12.32 -13.15 -5.95
N VAL A 277 11.61 -14.11 -6.52
CA VAL A 277 11.36 -14.25 -7.97
C VAL A 277 9.85 -14.28 -8.18
N SER A 278 9.37 -13.50 -9.15
CA SER A 278 7.96 -13.51 -9.55
C SER A 278 7.74 -14.38 -10.80
N LEU A 279 6.68 -15.17 -10.81
CA LEU A 279 6.24 -15.86 -12.03
C LEU A 279 5.87 -14.86 -13.13
N ASP A 280 5.34 -13.69 -12.77
CA ASP A 280 4.97 -12.64 -13.72
C ASP A 280 6.20 -12.09 -14.49
N ASP A 281 7.39 -12.22 -13.92
CA ASP A 281 8.63 -11.92 -14.62
C ASP A 281 8.87 -12.85 -15.81
N PHE A 282 8.24 -14.02 -15.86
CA PHE A 282 8.30 -15.00 -16.93
C PHE A 282 7.09 -14.96 -17.86
N GLU A 283 6.30 -13.88 -17.83
CA GLU A 283 5.18 -13.69 -18.76
C GLU A 283 5.70 -13.58 -20.20
N ARG A 284 5.08 -14.35 -21.11
CA ARG A 284 5.40 -14.30 -22.53
C ARG A 284 4.90 -13.00 -23.15
N ARG A 285 5.66 -12.42 -24.09
CA ARG A 285 5.27 -11.17 -24.78
C ARG A 285 4.00 -11.30 -25.61
N ASP A 286 3.72 -12.48 -26.10
CA ASP A 286 2.55 -12.86 -26.88
C ASP A 286 1.45 -13.51 -26.02
N SER A 287 1.52 -13.34 -24.70
CA SER A 287 0.54 -13.95 -23.79
C SER A 287 -0.88 -13.50 -24.13
N PRO A 288 -1.89 -14.36 -23.91
CA PRO A 288 -3.30 -14.00 -24.13
C PRO A 288 -3.74 -12.76 -23.34
N ALA A 289 -3.15 -12.55 -22.17
CA ALA A 289 -3.40 -11.40 -21.34
C ALA A 289 -3.03 -10.07 -22.04
N ARG A 290 -1.94 -10.09 -22.82
CA ARG A 290 -1.41 -8.89 -23.52
C ARG A 290 -2.02 -8.69 -24.89
N THR A 291 -2.23 -9.78 -25.63
CA THR A 291 -2.69 -9.70 -27.03
C THR A 291 -4.19 -9.50 -27.16
N GLY A 292 -4.94 -9.56 -26.05
CA GLY A 292 -6.40 -9.41 -26.06
C GLY A 292 -7.13 -10.53 -26.79
N ARG A 293 -6.44 -11.60 -27.19
CA ARG A 293 -7.03 -12.75 -27.87
C ARG A 293 -7.94 -13.50 -26.92
N THR A 294 -9.20 -13.58 -27.29
CA THR A 294 -10.30 -14.12 -26.47
C THR A 294 -10.55 -15.62 -26.70
N GLU A 295 -9.56 -16.37 -27.12
CA GLU A 295 -9.72 -17.82 -27.23
C GLU A 295 -10.02 -18.40 -25.85
N GLU A 296 -11.03 -19.26 -25.76
CA GLU A 296 -11.32 -20.07 -24.58
C GLU A 296 -10.18 -21.08 -24.41
N LEU A 297 -9.15 -20.65 -23.68
CA LEU A 297 -8.02 -21.51 -23.34
C LEU A 297 -8.43 -22.37 -22.14
N GLY A 298 -8.16 -23.66 -22.22
CA GLY A 298 -8.21 -24.51 -21.04
C GLY A 298 -7.21 -24.02 -19.97
N PRO A 299 -7.46 -24.31 -18.68
CA PRO A 299 -6.62 -23.81 -17.57
C PRO A 299 -5.13 -24.17 -17.69
N LEU A 300 -4.82 -25.31 -18.32
CA LEU A 300 -3.45 -25.78 -18.57
C LEU A 300 -2.78 -25.02 -19.71
N GLU A 301 -3.51 -24.79 -20.80
CA GLU A 301 -3.03 -24.00 -21.94
C GLU A 301 -2.78 -22.55 -21.51
N HIS A 302 -3.52 -22.05 -20.52
CA HIS A 302 -3.33 -20.70 -19.98
C HIS A 302 -1.95 -20.57 -19.33
N LEU A 303 -1.52 -21.52 -18.52
CA LEU A 303 -0.20 -21.49 -17.89
C LEU A 303 0.91 -21.49 -18.96
N ASP A 304 0.89 -22.44 -19.89
CA ASP A 304 1.96 -22.64 -20.88
C ASP A 304 2.01 -21.52 -21.94
N ARG A 305 0.86 -20.90 -22.25
CA ARG A 305 0.80 -19.75 -23.17
C ARG A 305 1.07 -18.41 -22.50
N ALA A 306 0.74 -18.28 -21.20
CA ALA A 306 0.97 -17.05 -20.47
C ALA A 306 2.41 -16.92 -20.00
N PHE A 307 3.02 -18.02 -19.56
CA PHE A 307 4.32 -17.98 -18.88
C PHE A 307 5.35 -18.91 -19.52
N ASP A 308 6.60 -18.50 -19.48
CA ASP A 308 7.75 -19.31 -19.90
C ASP A 308 8.23 -20.19 -18.72
N VAL A 309 7.41 -21.20 -18.41
CA VAL A 309 7.64 -22.13 -17.29
C VAL A 309 8.90 -22.96 -17.49
N ASP A 310 9.27 -23.27 -18.74
CA ASP A 310 10.46 -24.07 -19.03
C ASP A 310 11.74 -23.28 -18.68
N THR A 311 11.85 -22.03 -19.13
CA THR A 311 12.97 -21.15 -18.73
C THR A 311 13.05 -20.99 -17.21
N LEU A 312 11.92 -20.75 -16.54
CA LEU A 312 11.91 -20.66 -15.08
C LEU A 312 12.45 -21.92 -14.41
N ARG A 313 12.01 -23.09 -14.86
CA ARG A 313 12.45 -24.37 -14.29
C ARG A 313 13.91 -24.66 -14.58
N GLU A 314 14.28 -24.66 -15.87
CA GLU A 314 15.57 -25.15 -16.34
C GLU A 314 16.72 -24.19 -16.03
N GLU A 315 16.45 -22.89 -16.05
CA GLU A 315 17.49 -21.87 -15.87
C GLU A 315 17.50 -21.24 -14.45
N VAL A 316 16.44 -21.45 -13.64
CA VAL A 316 16.39 -20.87 -12.29
C VAL A 316 16.18 -21.94 -11.21
N LEU A 317 15.05 -22.67 -11.24
CA LEU A 317 14.68 -23.55 -10.13
C LEU A 317 15.58 -24.80 -10.01
N GLU A 318 15.85 -25.46 -11.11
CA GLU A 318 16.67 -26.69 -11.12
C GLU A 318 18.15 -26.41 -10.84
N PRO A 319 18.80 -25.37 -11.40
CA PRO A 319 20.14 -24.99 -11.00
C PRO A 319 20.24 -24.60 -9.52
N HIS A 320 19.29 -23.78 -9.03
CA HIS A 320 19.23 -23.44 -7.61
C HIS A 320 19.13 -24.68 -6.70
N ALA A 321 18.26 -25.62 -7.04
CA ALA A 321 18.10 -26.86 -6.26
C ALA A 321 19.38 -27.73 -6.22
N ARG A 322 20.26 -27.63 -7.23
CA ARG A 322 21.60 -28.25 -7.25
C ARG A 322 22.63 -27.50 -6.42
N GLY A 323 22.32 -26.29 -5.96
CA GLY A 323 23.24 -25.42 -5.22
C GLY A 323 24.02 -24.45 -6.10
N ASP A 324 23.67 -24.31 -7.37
CA ASP A 324 24.33 -23.39 -8.29
C ASP A 324 23.89 -21.95 -7.99
N GLU A 325 24.80 -21.00 -8.22
CA GLU A 325 24.43 -19.58 -8.32
C GLU A 325 23.75 -19.34 -9.69
N VAL A 326 22.64 -18.62 -9.68
CA VAL A 326 21.89 -18.32 -10.89
C VAL A 326 21.97 -16.83 -11.22
N THR A 327 22.32 -16.52 -12.45
CA THR A 327 22.17 -15.18 -13.02
C THR A 327 21.53 -15.30 -14.39
N LEU A 328 20.26 -14.91 -14.50
CA LEU A 328 19.50 -14.90 -15.74
C LEU A 328 19.23 -13.46 -16.17
N ASP A 329 19.79 -13.07 -17.32
CA ASP A 329 19.62 -11.75 -17.92
C ASP A 329 18.78 -11.88 -19.21
N ARG A 330 17.60 -11.26 -19.22
CA ARG A 330 16.63 -11.38 -20.31
C ARG A 330 15.87 -10.07 -20.56
N PRO A 331 15.25 -9.92 -21.72
CA PRO A 331 14.39 -8.76 -21.98
C PRO A 331 13.26 -8.66 -20.96
N HIS A 332 13.05 -7.45 -20.43
CA HIS A 332 11.93 -7.23 -19.48
C HIS A 332 10.59 -7.59 -20.15
N PRO A 333 9.72 -8.40 -19.51
CA PRO A 333 8.49 -8.88 -20.15
C PRO A 333 7.52 -7.73 -20.47
N THR A 334 7.45 -6.70 -19.64
CA THR A 334 6.46 -5.61 -19.74
C THR A 334 7.02 -4.27 -20.20
N ARG A 335 8.37 -4.08 -20.16
CA ARG A 335 9.04 -2.81 -20.51
C ARG A 335 9.93 -2.98 -21.73
N PRO A 336 9.48 -2.56 -22.93
CA PRO A 336 10.28 -2.67 -24.13
C PRO A 336 11.61 -1.92 -24.02
N GLY A 337 12.71 -2.58 -24.37
CA GLY A 337 14.05 -2.00 -24.33
C GLY A 337 14.77 -2.15 -22.97
N GLU A 338 14.08 -2.50 -21.90
CA GLU A 338 14.69 -2.81 -20.60
C GLU A 338 15.09 -4.28 -20.51
N ARG A 339 16.06 -4.56 -19.64
CA ARG A 339 16.47 -5.92 -19.29
C ARG A 339 16.12 -6.23 -17.84
N LEU A 340 15.73 -7.47 -17.59
CA LEU A 340 15.48 -8.00 -16.25
C LEU A 340 16.59 -8.97 -15.89
N VAL A 341 17.28 -8.70 -14.80
CA VAL A 341 18.34 -9.57 -14.27
C VAL A 341 17.84 -10.25 -13.01
N THR A 342 17.61 -11.57 -13.11
CA THR A 342 17.28 -12.42 -11.96
C THR A 342 18.57 -12.98 -11.39
N ARG A 343 18.82 -12.76 -10.09
CA ARG A 343 20.00 -13.30 -9.39
C ARG A 343 19.55 -14.11 -8.19
N VAL A 344 20.00 -15.35 -8.11
CA VAL A 344 19.73 -16.26 -6.99
C VAL A 344 21.07 -16.76 -6.46
N PRO A 345 21.51 -16.31 -5.28
CA PRO A 345 22.78 -16.74 -4.70
C PRO A 345 22.78 -18.24 -4.38
N ALA A 346 23.93 -18.86 -4.49
CA ALA A 346 24.11 -20.26 -4.10
C ALA A 346 23.72 -20.48 -2.62
N GLY A 347 22.99 -21.54 -2.35
CA GLY A 347 22.60 -21.90 -0.98
C GLY A 347 21.57 -20.96 -0.32
N SER A 348 21.00 -20.01 -1.08
CA SER A 348 20.00 -19.05 -0.58
C SER A 348 18.62 -19.69 -0.39
N LEU A 349 17.72 -18.96 0.29
CA LEU A 349 16.28 -19.20 0.19
C LEU A 349 15.77 -18.56 -1.11
N LEU A 350 15.21 -19.37 -2.02
CA LEU A 350 14.46 -18.89 -3.17
C LEU A 350 12.98 -18.79 -2.81
N VAL A 351 12.42 -17.61 -2.86
CA VAL A 351 10.98 -17.36 -2.72
C VAL A 351 10.41 -17.12 -4.12
N LEU A 352 9.60 -18.07 -4.61
CA LEU A 352 8.86 -17.91 -5.86
C LEU A 352 7.43 -17.49 -5.56
N GLU A 353 7.02 -16.31 -6.03
CA GLU A 353 5.62 -15.90 -5.90
C GLU A 353 4.90 -15.92 -7.24
N GLY A 354 3.63 -16.25 -7.24
CA GLY A 354 2.81 -16.21 -8.46
C GLY A 354 1.51 -16.99 -8.37
N LEU A 355 0.75 -16.86 -9.46
CA LEU A 355 -0.39 -17.72 -9.73
C LEU A 355 0.10 -19.14 -10.07
N PHE A 356 -0.77 -20.12 -10.07
CA PHE A 356 -0.53 -21.45 -10.64
C PHE A 356 0.63 -22.28 -10.05
N LEU A 357 1.24 -21.90 -8.92
CA LEU A 357 2.36 -22.65 -8.33
C LEU A 357 1.95 -24.03 -7.80
N ALA A 358 0.65 -24.29 -7.61
CA ALA A 358 0.11 -25.61 -7.31
C ALA A 358 0.14 -26.58 -8.53
N HIS A 359 0.46 -26.08 -9.74
CA HIS A 359 0.64 -26.95 -10.92
C HIS A 359 1.82 -27.91 -10.71
N PRO A 360 1.69 -29.21 -11.05
CA PRO A 360 2.72 -30.22 -10.78
C PRO A 360 4.11 -29.87 -11.28
N ARG A 361 4.23 -29.21 -12.45
CA ARG A 361 5.51 -28.79 -13.03
C ARG A 361 6.27 -27.77 -12.18
N LEU A 362 5.57 -26.92 -11.42
CA LEU A 362 6.17 -25.93 -10.52
C LEU A 362 6.23 -26.45 -9.08
N ARG A 363 5.13 -27.07 -8.60
CA ARG A 363 5.06 -27.61 -7.25
C ARG A 363 6.18 -28.61 -6.94
N SER A 364 6.54 -29.45 -7.90
CA SER A 364 7.62 -30.44 -7.74
C SER A 364 9.02 -29.83 -7.56
N CYS A 365 9.20 -28.55 -7.89
CA CYS A 365 10.46 -27.82 -7.73
C CYS A 365 10.54 -27.04 -6.42
N LEU A 366 9.50 -27.11 -5.57
CA LEU A 366 9.40 -26.32 -4.35
C LEU A 366 9.43 -27.23 -3.12
N ASP A 367 10.28 -26.87 -2.13
CA ASP A 367 10.31 -27.58 -0.83
C ASP A 367 9.00 -27.38 -0.06
N ARG A 368 8.48 -26.14 -0.09
CA ARG A 368 7.21 -25.80 0.55
C ARG A 368 6.37 -24.88 -0.36
N LEU A 369 5.06 -24.96 -0.21
CA LEU A 369 4.09 -24.11 -0.87
C LEU A 369 3.16 -23.50 0.16
N LEU A 370 3.14 -22.16 0.22
CA LEU A 370 2.18 -21.36 0.97
C LEU A 370 1.06 -20.90 0.04
N HIS A 371 -0.20 -21.12 0.44
CA HIS A 371 -1.35 -20.55 -0.24
C HIS A 371 -1.96 -19.40 0.57
N LEU A 372 -2.07 -18.23 -0.04
CA LEU A 372 -2.79 -17.09 0.53
C LEU A 372 -4.26 -17.16 0.10
N GLU A 373 -5.13 -17.54 1.02
CA GLU A 373 -6.57 -17.59 0.81
C GLU A 373 -7.18 -16.23 1.13
N VAL A 374 -7.82 -15.63 0.11
CA VAL A 374 -8.46 -14.31 0.20
C VAL A 374 -9.79 -14.37 -0.52
N PRO A 375 -10.89 -13.80 0.04
CA PRO A 375 -12.17 -13.72 -0.64
C PRO A 375 -12.11 -13.02 -2.01
N ASP A 376 -12.89 -13.49 -2.97
CA ASP A 376 -12.86 -12.99 -4.35
C ASP A 376 -13.24 -11.52 -4.46
N ASP A 377 -14.22 -11.06 -3.67
CA ASP A 377 -14.65 -9.66 -3.61
C ASP A 377 -13.54 -8.73 -3.12
N LEU A 378 -12.81 -9.14 -2.09
CA LEU A 378 -11.67 -8.38 -1.58
C LEU A 378 -10.50 -8.34 -2.59
N CYS A 379 -10.23 -9.46 -3.27
CA CYS A 379 -9.26 -9.48 -4.36
C CYS A 379 -9.65 -8.50 -5.47
N LEU A 380 -10.93 -8.48 -5.87
CA LEU A 380 -11.43 -7.55 -6.88
C LEU A 380 -11.32 -6.09 -6.45
N THR A 381 -11.65 -5.78 -5.20
CA THR A 381 -11.51 -4.42 -4.64
C THR A 381 -10.06 -3.93 -4.70
N ARG A 382 -9.10 -4.77 -4.30
CA ARG A 382 -7.68 -4.45 -4.36
C ARG A 382 -7.16 -4.27 -5.78
N ILE A 383 -7.63 -5.10 -6.71
CA ILE A 383 -7.28 -4.96 -8.14
C ILE A 383 -7.90 -3.69 -8.71
N ALA A 384 -9.15 -3.37 -8.35
CA ALA A 384 -9.82 -2.16 -8.79
C ALA A 384 -9.05 -0.91 -8.31
N GLY A 385 -8.67 -0.83 -7.04
CA GLY A 385 -7.87 0.28 -6.52
C GLY A 385 -6.56 0.48 -7.28
N ARG A 386 -5.84 -0.61 -7.55
CA ARG A 386 -4.57 -0.56 -8.27
C ARG A 386 -4.73 -0.24 -9.77
N ASP A 387 -5.63 -0.94 -10.45
CA ASP A 387 -5.71 -0.93 -11.91
C ASP A 387 -6.58 0.19 -12.47
N LEU A 388 -7.54 0.74 -11.69
CA LEU A 388 -8.32 1.92 -12.09
C LEU A 388 -7.41 3.14 -12.33
N THR A 389 -6.46 3.36 -11.44
CA THR A 389 -5.52 4.48 -11.54
C THR A 389 -4.53 4.30 -12.70
N LEU A 390 -4.07 3.05 -12.93
CA LEU A 390 -3.01 2.75 -13.92
C LEU A 390 -3.55 2.48 -15.33
N ALA A 391 -4.74 1.88 -15.47
CA ALA A 391 -5.23 1.33 -16.73
C ALA A 391 -6.75 1.50 -16.98
N GLY A 392 -7.43 2.26 -16.13
CA GLY A 392 -8.85 2.61 -16.27
C GLY A 392 -9.85 1.47 -16.01
N PRO A 393 -11.17 1.75 -16.10
CA PRO A 393 -12.24 0.81 -15.76
C PRO A 393 -12.23 -0.49 -16.56
N GLU A 394 -11.75 -0.45 -17.80
CA GLU A 394 -11.65 -1.65 -18.66
C GLU A 394 -10.67 -2.70 -18.12
N ALA A 395 -9.68 -2.30 -17.31
CA ALA A 395 -8.74 -3.23 -16.70
C ALA A 395 -9.43 -4.10 -15.65
N VAL A 396 -10.27 -3.50 -14.81
CA VAL A 396 -11.05 -4.21 -13.78
C VAL A 396 -12.02 -5.20 -14.42
N GLU A 397 -12.70 -4.77 -15.48
CA GLU A 397 -13.64 -5.66 -16.18
C GLU A 397 -12.91 -6.83 -16.88
N ARG A 398 -11.71 -6.60 -17.43
CA ARG A 398 -10.86 -7.69 -17.95
C ARG A 398 -10.51 -8.71 -16.87
N VAL A 399 -10.17 -8.26 -15.67
CA VAL A 399 -9.87 -9.18 -14.56
C VAL A 399 -11.11 -9.98 -14.18
N ARG A 400 -12.25 -9.32 -14.00
CA ARG A 400 -13.52 -9.96 -13.66
C ARG A 400 -13.96 -10.98 -14.72
N ALA A 401 -13.90 -10.61 -15.98
CA ALA A 401 -14.44 -11.42 -17.08
C ALA A 401 -13.50 -12.54 -17.55
N ARG A 402 -12.19 -12.42 -17.37
CA ARG A 402 -11.20 -13.34 -17.95
C ARG A 402 -10.29 -13.99 -16.94
N PHE A 403 -9.63 -13.20 -16.07
CA PHE A 403 -8.60 -13.75 -15.18
C PHE A 403 -9.19 -14.57 -14.05
N LEU A 404 -10.25 -14.11 -13.40
CA LEU A 404 -10.89 -14.85 -12.31
C LEU A 404 -11.49 -16.17 -12.77
N PRO A 405 -12.21 -16.27 -13.91
CA PRO A 405 -12.69 -17.56 -14.40
C PRO A 405 -11.56 -18.54 -14.69
N ALA A 406 -10.46 -18.08 -15.31
CA ALA A 406 -9.30 -18.93 -15.58
C ALA A 406 -8.62 -19.42 -14.29
N GLN A 407 -8.49 -18.55 -13.28
CA GLN A 407 -7.95 -18.91 -11.97
C GLN A 407 -8.85 -19.93 -11.26
N ARG A 408 -10.17 -19.73 -11.24
CA ARG A 408 -11.13 -20.69 -10.66
C ARG A 408 -11.08 -22.04 -11.35
N ALA A 409 -11.02 -22.06 -12.69
CA ALA A 409 -10.89 -23.29 -13.43
C ALA A 409 -9.57 -24.04 -13.14
N PHE A 410 -8.48 -23.29 -12.95
CA PHE A 410 -7.20 -23.85 -12.52
C PHE A 410 -7.27 -24.42 -11.10
N GLU A 411 -7.87 -23.69 -10.15
CA GLU A 411 -8.04 -24.13 -8.77
C GLU A 411 -8.92 -25.37 -8.64
N GLN A 412 -9.87 -25.55 -9.54
CA GLN A 412 -10.67 -26.79 -9.60
C GLN A 412 -9.85 -28.00 -10.03
N LEU A 413 -8.87 -27.83 -10.95
CA LEU A 413 -8.00 -28.91 -11.42
C LEU A 413 -6.83 -29.18 -10.47
N TYR A 414 -6.31 -28.14 -9.85
CA TYR A 414 -5.17 -28.19 -8.95
C TYR A 414 -5.48 -27.40 -7.68
N PRO A 415 -6.37 -27.93 -6.81
CA PRO A 415 -6.80 -27.20 -5.61
C PRO A 415 -5.58 -26.81 -4.76
N PRO A 416 -5.30 -25.52 -4.60
CA PRO A 416 -4.14 -25.08 -3.82
C PRO A 416 -4.23 -25.54 -2.36
N VAL A 417 -5.45 -25.60 -1.83
CA VAL A 417 -5.73 -26.06 -0.45
C VAL A 417 -5.24 -27.48 -0.22
N ASP A 418 -5.34 -28.37 -1.22
CA ASP A 418 -4.91 -29.78 -1.12
C ASP A 418 -3.41 -29.97 -1.39
N ARG A 419 -2.76 -28.97 -2.00
CA ARG A 419 -1.37 -29.04 -2.49
C ARG A 419 -0.39 -28.16 -1.75
N ALA A 420 -0.89 -27.16 -1.03
CA ALA A 420 -0.09 -26.31 -0.18
C ALA A 420 0.30 -27.03 1.12
N ASP A 421 1.50 -26.75 1.62
CA ASP A 421 1.93 -27.21 2.95
C ASP A 421 1.27 -26.36 4.05
N LEU A 422 0.88 -25.12 3.72
CA LEU A 422 0.15 -24.23 4.60
C LEU A 422 -0.83 -23.37 3.79
N VAL A 423 -2.06 -23.26 4.30
CA VAL A 423 -3.07 -22.29 3.82
C VAL A 423 -3.19 -21.18 4.85
N LEU A 424 -2.93 -19.97 4.44
CA LEU A 424 -2.97 -18.79 5.28
C LEU A 424 -4.18 -17.94 4.95
N GLN A 425 -5.05 -17.69 5.92
CA GLN A 425 -6.15 -16.75 5.77
C GLN A 425 -5.57 -15.33 5.70
N ALA A 426 -5.50 -14.77 4.50
CA ALA A 426 -4.76 -13.54 4.21
C ALA A 426 -5.70 -12.37 3.79
N ALA A 427 -6.94 -12.38 4.27
CA ALA A 427 -7.87 -11.29 4.04
C ALA A 427 -7.31 -9.96 4.58
N ASN A 428 -6.65 -10.00 5.74
CA ASN A 428 -5.93 -8.86 6.30
C ASN A 428 -4.42 -9.01 6.05
N PRO A 429 -3.80 -8.19 5.17
CA PRO A 429 -2.37 -8.27 4.88
C PRO A 429 -1.49 -7.79 6.05
N MET A 430 -2.07 -7.10 7.04
CA MET A 430 -1.37 -6.73 8.28
C MET A 430 -1.29 -7.88 9.29
N GLY A 431 -1.86 -9.04 8.97
CA GLY A 431 -1.99 -10.17 9.89
C GLY A 431 -3.31 -10.15 10.67
N PRO A 432 -3.57 -11.20 11.47
CA PRO A 432 -4.77 -11.27 12.29
C PRO A 432 -4.80 -10.13 13.33
N GLU A 433 -5.99 -9.68 13.70
CA GLU A 433 -6.15 -8.63 14.72
C GLU A 433 -5.66 -9.08 16.11
N THR A 434 -5.80 -10.35 16.40
CA THR A 434 -5.24 -10.99 17.59
C THR A 434 -4.24 -12.06 17.16
N LEU A 435 -2.96 -11.82 17.40
CA LEU A 435 -1.97 -12.91 17.41
C LEU A 435 -2.37 -13.83 18.56
N GLY A 436 -2.63 -15.09 18.27
CA GLY A 436 -3.00 -16.07 19.27
C GLY A 436 -2.00 -16.05 20.44
N THR A 437 -2.49 -15.78 21.63
CA THR A 437 -1.72 -15.86 22.89
C THR A 437 -1.38 -17.30 23.22
#